data_e6dd716a1cc6f90483c241ea0edcc383
#
_entry.id   e6dd716a1cc6f90483c241ea0edcc383
#
_cell.length_a   1.000
_cell.length_b   1.000
_cell.length_c   1.000
_cell.angle_alpha   90.00
_cell.angle_beta   90.00
_cell.angle_gamma   90.00
#
_symmetry.space_group_name_H-M   'P 1'
#
loop_
_entity.id
_entity.type
_entity.pdbx_description
1 polymer ?
#
loop_
_entity_poly.entity_id
_entity_poly.type
_entity_poly.pdbx_seq_one_letter_code
_entity_poly.pdbx_strand_id
1 'polypeptide(L)'
;MMRIICCLAIWIAAAPAGWAQEWAKKRLEDSPRHGEWVQYEQGDRRIDAFVTFPEVAKQATAVVVIHEIFGLTDWVRGVTDQLAEAGYIAIAPDLLSGMGPEGGNSTSFADG
;
A
#
# COMPACT_ATOMS: atom_id res chain seq x y z
N MET A 1 -5.67 50.84 -28.00
CA MET A 1 -6.27 49.51 -27.66
C MET A 1 -5.22 48.69 -26.88
N MET A 2 -5.37 48.65 -25.58
CA MET A 2 -4.45 47.97 -24.67
C MET A 2 -5.01 46.57 -24.39
N ARG A 3 -4.35 45.52 -24.88
CA ARG A 3 -4.73 44.11 -24.62
C ARG A 3 -4.12 43.69 -23.29
N ILE A 4 -4.96 43.57 -22.26
CA ILE A 4 -4.59 43.02 -20.98
C ILE A 4 -4.57 41.50 -21.14
N ILE A 5 -3.39 40.89 -21.17
CA ILE A 5 -3.20 39.45 -21.10
C ILE A 5 -3.27 39.05 -19.62
N CYS A 6 -4.42 38.46 -19.25
CA CYS A 6 -4.63 37.91 -17.92
C CYS A 6 -3.89 36.57 -17.85
N CYS A 7 -2.66 36.53 -17.29
CA CYS A 7 -1.98 35.30 -16.96
C CYS A 7 -2.64 34.67 -15.74
N LEU A 8 -3.51 33.68 -15.97
CA LEU A 8 -3.99 32.79 -14.90
C LEU A 8 -2.81 31.89 -14.46
N ALA A 9 -2.19 32.24 -13.34
CA ALA A 9 -1.26 31.33 -12.67
C ALA A 9 -2.06 30.22 -12.01
N ILE A 10 -2.08 29.04 -12.62
CA ILE A 10 -2.62 27.83 -12.01
C ILE A 10 -1.65 27.38 -10.94
N TRP A 11 -1.97 27.64 -9.68
CA TRP A 11 -1.28 27.04 -8.54
C TRP A 11 -1.70 25.57 -8.45
N ILE A 12 -0.86 24.67 -8.96
CA ILE A 12 -0.98 23.24 -8.64
C ILE A 12 -0.46 23.08 -7.22
N ALA A 13 -1.36 23.03 -6.26
CA ALA A 13 -1.01 22.63 -4.90
C ALA A 13 -0.62 21.15 -4.95
N ALA A 14 0.67 20.87 -5.00
CA ALA A 14 1.18 19.50 -4.78
C ALA A 14 0.83 19.12 -3.34
N ALA A 15 -0.17 18.26 -3.16
CA ALA A 15 -0.44 17.68 -1.86
C ALA A 15 0.82 16.91 -1.41
N PRO A 16 1.35 17.16 -0.21
CA PRO A 16 2.52 16.45 0.27
C PRO A 16 2.22 14.95 0.33
N ALA A 17 3.13 14.12 -0.20
CA ALA A 17 2.99 12.66 -0.27
C ALA A 17 2.69 12.02 1.10
N GLY A 18 3.09 12.67 2.19
CA GLY A 18 2.80 12.24 3.55
C GLY A 18 1.30 12.11 3.88
N TRP A 19 0.44 12.93 3.29
CA TRP A 19 -1.00 12.87 3.59
C TRP A 19 -1.67 11.60 3.08
N ALA A 20 -1.21 11.06 1.97
CA ALA A 20 -1.73 9.80 1.43
C ALA A 20 -1.37 8.61 2.33
N GLN A 21 -0.18 8.60 2.92
CA GLN A 21 0.26 7.57 3.86
C GLN A 21 -0.50 7.66 5.19
N GLU A 22 -0.64 8.86 5.77
CA GLU A 22 -1.41 9.09 7.01
C GLU A 22 -2.88 8.66 6.84
N TRP A 23 -3.50 9.00 5.72
CA TRP A 23 -4.87 8.56 5.43
C TRP A 23 -4.96 7.04 5.32
N ALA A 24 -4.02 6.40 4.62
CA ALA A 24 -4.01 4.95 4.43
C ALA A 24 -3.79 4.22 5.76
N LYS A 25 -2.88 4.72 6.59
CA LYS A 25 -2.64 4.20 7.94
C LYS A 25 -3.90 4.26 8.80
N LYS A 26 -4.54 5.43 8.85
CA LYS A 26 -5.79 5.60 9.60
C LYS A 26 -6.89 4.67 9.09
N ARG A 27 -7.03 4.50 7.78
CA ARG A 27 -8.01 3.56 7.20
C ARG A 27 -7.76 2.13 7.67
N LEU A 28 -6.50 1.70 7.72
CA LEU A 28 -6.13 0.36 8.19
C LEU A 28 -6.43 0.18 9.70
N GLU A 29 -6.15 1.21 10.50
CA GLU A 29 -6.45 1.20 11.94
C GLU A 29 -7.96 1.11 12.22
N ASP A 30 -8.78 1.79 11.41
CA ASP A 30 -10.23 1.83 11.54
C ASP A 30 -10.94 0.64 10.85
N SER A 31 -10.20 -0.20 10.10
CA SER A 31 -10.79 -1.30 9.33
C SER A 31 -11.36 -2.39 10.26
N PRO A 32 -12.61 -2.84 10.05
CA PRO A 32 -13.16 -3.97 10.78
C PRO A 32 -12.66 -5.33 10.28
N ARG A 33 -11.93 -5.35 9.16
CA ARG A 33 -11.50 -6.57 8.50
C ARG A 33 -10.22 -7.13 9.12
N HIS A 34 -10.11 -8.46 9.12
CA HIS A 34 -8.90 -9.12 9.57
C HIS A 34 -7.77 -8.93 8.54
N GLY A 35 -6.69 -8.27 8.97
CA GLY A 35 -5.45 -8.13 8.22
C GLY A 35 -4.27 -8.62 9.03
N GLU A 36 -3.38 -9.38 8.42
CA GLU A 36 -2.21 -9.94 9.09
C GLU A 36 -0.96 -9.95 8.22
N TRP A 37 0.19 -9.89 8.88
CA TRP A 37 1.47 -10.15 8.26
C TRP A 37 1.75 -11.65 8.25
N VAL A 38 2.15 -12.15 7.09
CA VAL A 38 2.58 -13.52 6.90
C VAL A 38 3.98 -13.54 6.31
N GLN A 39 4.69 -14.64 6.51
CA GLN A 39 6.01 -14.86 5.91
C GLN A 39 6.00 -16.20 5.19
N TYR A 40 6.62 -16.25 4.02
CA TYR A 40 6.86 -17.49 3.29
C TYR A 40 8.25 -17.49 2.68
N GLU A 41 8.74 -18.67 2.35
CA GLU A 41 10.07 -18.84 1.76
C GLU A 41 9.97 -19.04 0.26
N GLN A 42 10.80 -18.32 -0.47
CA GLN A 42 10.98 -18.45 -1.91
C GLN A 42 12.46 -18.69 -2.20
N GLY A 43 12.83 -19.95 -2.37
CA GLY A 43 14.25 -20.35 -2.41
C GLY A 43 14.90 -20.02 -1.06
N ASP A 44 16.00 -19.27 -1.10
CA ASP A 44 16.74 -18.85 0.11
C ASP A 44 16.24 -17.49 0.67
N ARG A 45 15.17 -16.93 0.11
CA ARG A 45 14.60 -15.67 0.56
C ARG A 45 13.34 -15.89 1.38
N ARG A 46 13.28 -15.21 2.52
CA ARG A 46 12.05 -15.02 3.28
C ARG A 46 11.34 -13.78 2.75
N ILE A 47 10.09 -13.96 2.37
CA ILE A 47 9.24 -12.88 1.84
C ILE A 47 8.18 -12.55 2.87
N ASP A 48 8.12 -11.29 3.28
CA ASP A 48 7.02 -10.76 4.07
C ASP A 48 5.85 -10.45 3.15
N ALA A 49 4.64 -10.67 3.60
CA ALA A 49 3.43 -10.29 2.86
C ALA A 49 2.34 -9.83 3.82
N PHE A 50 1.49 -8.93 3.36
CA PHE A 50 0.30 -8.53 4.09
C PHE A 50 -0.93 -9.14 3.43
N VAL A 51 -1.76 -9.81 4.23
CA VAL A 51 -3.00 -10.46 3.77
C VAL A 51 -4.18 -9.82 4.46
N THR A 52 -5.24 -9.56 3.72
CA THR A 52 -6.51 -9.07 4.27
C THR A 52 -7.65 -9.99 3.82
N PHE A 53 -8.51 -10.34 4.75
CA PHE A 53 -9.61 -11.26 4.54
C PHE A 53 -10.95 -10.52 4.47
N PRO A 54 -11.86 -10.91 3.56
CA PRO A 54 -13.21 -10.38 3.54
C PRO A 54 -14.04 -10.96 4.69
N GLU A 55 -14.98 -10.17 5.20
CA GLU A 55 -15.97 -10.60 6.19
C GLU A 55 -17.10 -11.42 5.51
N VAL A 56 -16.76 -12.57 4.95
CA VAL A 56 -17.71 -13.46 4.25
C VAL A 56 -17.61 -14.90 4.75
N ALA A 57 -18.75 -15.57 4.85
CA ALA A 57 -18.86 -16.96 5.34
C ALA A 57 -18.66 -18.03 4.23
N LYS A 58 -18.09 -17.66 3.08
CA LYS A 58 -17.91 -18.54 1.92
C LYS A 58 -16.52 -18.38 1.33
N GLN A 59 -16.15 -19.29 0.43
CA GLN A 59 -14.93 -19.16 -0.35
C GLN A 59 -14.91 -17.82 -1.10
N ALA A 60 -13.78 -17.12 -1.04
CA ALA A 60 -13.54 -15.89 -1.76
C ALA A 60 -12.40 -16.08 -2.77
N THR A 61 -12.45 -15.35 -3.87
CA THR A 61 -11.37 -15.31 -4.85
C THR A 61 -10.16 -14.60 -4.23
N ALA A 62 -8.97 -15.16 -4.42
CA ALA A 62 -7.73 -14.54 -4.00
C ALA A 62 -7.19 -13.58 -5.09
N VAL A 63 -6.68 -12.42 -4.66
CA VAL A 63 -6.05 -11.41 -5.50
C VAL A 63 -4.66 -11.11 -4.97
N VAL A 64 -3.67 -11.09 -5.84
CA VAL A 64 -2.31 -10.67 -5.50
C VAL A 64 -2.14 -9.21 -5.91
N VAL A 65 -1.74 -8.37 -4.94
CA VAL A 65 -1.46 -6.94 -5.15
C VAL A 65 0.06 -6.77 -5.26
N ILE A 66 0.52 -6.30 -6.41
CA ILE A 66 1.93 -6.03 -6.65
C ILE A 66 2.20 -4.55 -6.39
N HIS A 67 3.08 -4.25 -5.45
CA HIS A 67 3.48 -2.88 -5.15
C HIS A 67 4.41 -2.32 -6.24
N GLU A 68 4.53 -1.00 -6.27
CA GLU A 68 5.45 -0.27 -7.14
C GLU A 68 6.83 -0.05 -6.46
N ILE A 69 7.64 0.90 -6.95
CA ILE A 69 9.04 1.09 -6.51
C ILE A 69 9.20 1.44 -5.02
N PHE A 70 8.17 1.97 -4.37
CA PHE A 70 8.22 2.33 -2.94
C PHE A 70 7.97 1.15 -1.99
N GLY A 71 7.73 -0.04 -2.54
CA GLY A 71 7.54 -1.25 -1.75
C GLY A 71 6.15 -1.37 -1.12
N LEU A 72 6.05 -2.22 -0.10
CA LEU A 72 4.80 -2.51 0.61
C LEU A 72 4.50 -1.41 1.65
N THR A 73 4.00 -0.29 1.17
CA THR A 73 3.61 0.88 1.98
C THR A 73 2.23 0.71 2.62
N ASP A 74 1.86 1.61 3.54
CA ASP A 74 0.52 1.67 4.13
C ASP A 74 -0.56 1.87 3.06
N TRP A 75 -0.26 2.61 1.99
CA TRP A 75 -1.17 2.77 0.87
C TRP A 75 -1.45 1.43 0.17
N VAL A 76 -0.43 0.61 -0.10
CA VAL A 76 -0.60 -0.72 -0.71
C VAL A 76 -1.40 -1.65 0.20
N ARG A 77 -1.12 -1.64 1.51
CA ARG A 77 -1.94 -2.37 2.50
C ARG A 77 -3.39 -1.88 2.51
N GLY A 78 -3.61 -0.56 2.37
CA GLY A 78 -4.93 0.02 2.22
C GLY A 78 -5.67 -0.48 0.97
N VAL A 79 -4.95 -0.75 -0.14
CA VAL A 79 -5.53 -1.38 -1.33
C VAL A 79 -5.97 -2.81 -1.05
N THR A 80 -5.20 -3.60 -0.29
CA THR A 80 -5.64 -4.96 0.10
C THR A 80 -6.91 -4.92 0.95
N ASP A 81 -7.02 -3.94 1.85
CA ASP A 81 -8.22 -3.73 2.65
C ASP A 81 -9.45 -3.39 1.80
N GLN A 82 -9.30 -2.54 0.78
CA GLN A 82 -10.38 -2.20 -0.15
C GLN A 82 -10.83 -3.41 -0.99
N LEU A 83 -9.88 -4.25 -1.42
CA LEU A 83 -10.21 -5.50 -2.11
C LEU A 83 -10.95 -6.48 -1.19
N ALA A 84 -10.56 -6.55 0.07
CA ALA A 84 -11.27 -7.37 1.04
C ALA A 84 -12.68 -6.83 1.33
N GLU A 85 -12.87 -5.51 1.37
CA GLU A 85 -14.20 -4.88 1.42
C GLU A 85 -15.06 -5.29 0.24
N ALA A 86 -14.47 -5.44 -0.95
CA ALA A 86 -15.16 -5.91 -2.15
C ALA A 86 -15.38 -7.44 -2.20
N GLY A 87 -14.96 -8.18 -1.17
CA GLY A 87 -15.22 -9.60 -1.02
C GLY A 87 -14.09 -10.54 -1.52
N TYR A 88 -12.89 -10.01 -1.74
CA TYR A 88 -11.71 -10.78 -2.14
C TYR A 88 -10.78 -11.07 -0.95
N ILE A 89 -10.09 -12.20 -0.97
CA ILE A 89 -8.87 -12.35 -0.16
C ILE A 89 -7.75 -11.63 -0.90
N ALA A 90 -7.13 -10.63 -0.29
CA ALA A 90 -6.07 -9.87 -0.94
C ALA A 90 -4.74 -10.10 -0.24
N ILE A 91 -3.69 -10.44 -1.00
CA ILE A 91 -2.33 -10.60 -0.51
C ILE A 91 -1.39 -9.66 -1.25
N ALA A 92 -0.58 -8.91 -0.50
CA ALA A 92 0.46 -8.05 -1.05
C ALA A 92 1.83 -8.56 -0.55
N PRO A 93 2.61 -9.27 -1.38
CA PRO A 93 3.97 -9.63 -1.04
C PRO A 93 4.89 -8.41 -1.07
N ASP A 94 5.79 -8.32 -0.10
CA ASP A 94 6.87 -7.34 -0.10
C ASP A 94 8.05 -7.87 -0.93
N LEU A 95 8.11 -7.44 -2.19
CA LEU A 95 9.15 -7.87 -3.13
C LEU A 95 10.54 -7.33 -2.77
N LEU A 96 10.63 -6.36 -1.86
CA LEU A 96 11.89 -5.84 -1.31
C LEU A 96 12.36 -6.59 -0.06
N SER A 97 11.63 -7.62 0.39
CA SER A 97 12.06 -8.46 1.51
C SER A 97 13.47 -9.01 1.30
N GLY A 98 14.35 -8.81 2.27
CA GLY A 98 15.75 -9.21 2.20
C GLY A 98 16.64 -8.30 1.35
N MET A 99 16.10 -7.26 0.71
CA MET A 99 16.86 -6.31 -0.13
C MET A 99 17.13 -4.97 0.56
N GLY A 100 16.46 -4.72 1.68
CA GLY A 100 16.68 -3.53 2.48
C GLY A 100 18.01 -3.54 3.24
N PRO A 101 18.38 -2.40 3.86
CA PRO A 101 19.51 -2.32 4.76
C PRO A 101 19.49 -3.46 5.77
N GLU A 102 20.65 -4.09 5.99
CA GLU A 102 20.82 -5.23 6.90
C GLU A 102 19.89 -6.44 6.61
N GLY A 103 19.47 -6.59 5.35
CA GLY A 103 18.55 -7.66 4.95
C GLY A 103 17.09 -7.39 5.31
N GLY A 104 16.73 -6.12 5.55
CA GLY A 104 15.37 -5.69 5.84
C GLY A 104 14.43 -5.73 4.61
N ASN A 105 13.25 -5.21 4.79
CA ASN A 105 12.17 -5.16 3.80
C ASN A 105 11.83 -3.70 3.41
N SER A 106 10.67 -3.47 2.78
CA SER A 106 10.22 -2.14 2.37
C SER A 106 10.27 -1.09 3.48
N THR A 107 9.99 -1.46 4.73
CA THR A 107 9.98 -0.51 5.85
C THR A 107 11.37 0.01 6.18
N SER A 108 12.42 -0.76 5.86
CA SER A 108 13.82 -0.37 6.12
C SER A 108 14.31 0.77 5.21
N PHE A 109 13.54 1.14 4.17
CA PHE A 109 13.86 2.26 3.28
C PHE A 109 13.11 3.55 3.65
N ALA A 110 12.15 3.48 4.57
CA ALA A 110 11.29 4.63 4.88
C ALA A 110 11.99 5.73 5.68
N ASP A 111 13.14 5.43 6.27
CA ASP A 111 13.91 6.35 7.14
C ASP A 111 15.11 6.99 6.42
N GLY A 112 15.13 6.99 5.08
CA GLY A 112 16.18 7.54 4.23
C GLY A 112 15.82 8.85 3.55
#